data_45ee40cdf76433e90734c10c04f2659e
#
_entry.id   45ee40cdf76433e90734c10c04f2659e
#
_cell.length_a   1.000
_cell.length_b   1.000
_cell.length_c   1.000
_cell.angle_alpha   90.00
_cell.angle_beta   90.00
_cell.angle_gamma   90.00
#
_symmetry.space_group_name_H-M   'P 1'
#
loop_
_entity.id
_entity.type
_entity.pdbx_description
1 polymer ?
#
loop_
_entity_poly.entity_id
_entity_poly.type
_entity_poly.pdbx_seq_one_letter_code
_entity_poly.pdbx_strand_id
1 'polypeptide(L)'
;MTVAPPPLLAAASLSFLRQDEPVFGPLDFELHAGQLALVEGDNGSGKTTLLRVLAGLLHVDAGELRWRGEPLRRDECAGEIVFLGHQLGLKGDLSPRENLRIAAGLHGTCEGTNPERALHDVGLAGYEDEPVRRLSAGQKKRAALARLRLVPATLWLLDEPYANLDRQGIALVNRLLEGHVAAGGAALVTSHGAVSFHGGEPRRIRMHA
;
A
#
# COMPACT_ATOMS: atom_id res chain seq x y z
N MET A 1 -16.56 11.15 28.82
CA MET A 1 -15.25 11.29 28.17
C MET A 1 -15.22 10.24 27.07
N THR A 2 -15.32 10.65 25.82
CA THR A 2 -15.21 9.73 24.66
C THR A 2 -13.74 9.37 24.53
N VAL A 3 -13.38 8.13 24.82
CA VAL A 3 -12.04 7.61 24.55
C VAL A 3 -11.85 7.66 23.03
N ALA A 4 -10.79 8.31 22.56
CA ALA A 4 -10.45 8.34 21.15
C ALA A 4 -10.31 6.90 20.64
N PRO A 5 -10.78 6.57 19.43
CA PRO A 5 -10.62 5.24 18.88
C PRO A 5 -9.12 4.88 18.79
N PRO A 6 -8.77 3.62 19.05
CA PRO A 6 -7.38 3.18 18.93
C PRO A 6 -6.84 3.42 17.51
N PRO A 7 -5.52 3.62 17.36
CA PRO A 7 -4.91 3.72 16.05
C PRO A 7 -5.16 2.43 15.25
N LEU A 8 -5.31 2.59 13.94
CA LEU A 8 -5.45 1.46 13.02
C LEU A 8 -4.17 0.61 13.01
N LEU A 9 -3.01 1.29 12.97
CA LEU A 9 -1.69 0.67 13.03
C LEU A 9 -0.83 1.46 14.01
N ALA A 10 -0.15 0.79 14.94
CA ALA A 10 0.79 1.39 15.86
C ALA A 10 2.09 0.57 15.91
N ALA A 11 3.21 1.28 15.89
CA ALA A 11 4.53 0.72 16.08
C ALA A 11 5.19 1.37 17.31
N ALA A 12 5.77 0.56 18.17
CA ALA A 12 6.51 0.99 19.36
C ALA A 12 7.90 0.37 19.35
N SER A 13 8.93 1.22 19.28
CA SER A 13 10.34 0.86 19.19
C SER A 13 10.64 -0.21 18.13
N LEU A 14 9.92 -0.13 17.01
CA LEU A 14 9.97 -1.13 15.94
C LEU A 14 11.32 -1.11 15.24
N SER A 15 12.00 -2.27 15.20
CA SER A 15 13.32 -2.41 14.58
C SER A 15 13.38 -3.68 13.73
N PHE A 16 14.23 -3.64 12.71
CA PHE A 16 14.50 -4.78 11.84
C PHE A 16 16.02 -4.89 11.58
N LEU A 17 16.53 -6.09 11.77
CA LEU A 17 17.92 -6.47 11.54
C LEU A 17 18.03 -7.37 10.30
N ARG A 18 19.15 -7.35 9.65
CA ARG A 18 19.51 -8.31 8.61
C ARG A 18 20.93 -8.78 8.87
N GLN A 19 21.10 -10.06 9.17
CA GLN A 19 22.41 -10.64 9.54
C GLN A 19 23.07 -9.85 10.69
N ASP A 20 22.28 -9.57 11.73
CA ASP A 20 22.66 -8.80 12.92
C ASP A 20 23.01 -7.32 12.66
N GLU A 21 22.83 -6.81 11.44
CA GLU A 21 23.02 -5.40 11.12
C GLU A 21 21.69 -4.65 11.08
N PRO A 22 21.58 -3.46 11.70
CA PRO A 22 20.36 -2.67 11.67
C PRO A 22 20.02 -2.23 10.24
N VAL A 23 18.79 -2.51 9.82
CA VAL A 23 18.21 -1.98 8.56
C VAL A 23 17.41 -0.74 8.85
N PHE A 24 16.62 -0.75 9.94
CA PHE A 24 15.93 0.42 10.46
C PHE A 24 15.55 0.23 11.93
N GLY A 25 15.30 1.34 12.61
CA GLY A 25 14.73 1.42 13.95
C GLY A 25 15.70 2.00 14.98
N PRO A 26 15.22 2.22 16.22
CA PRO A 26 13.83 2.06 16.63
C PRO A 26 12.89 3.12 16.02
N LEU A 27 11.67 2.72 15.64
CA LEU A 27 10.64 3.61 15.10
C LEU A 27 9.37 3.56 15.96
N ASP A 28 8.85 4.75 16.26
CA ASP A 28 7.58 4.94 16.97
C ASP A 28 6.63 5.74 16.09
N PHE A 29 5.48 5.17 15.78
CA PHE A 29 4.43 5.89 15.05
C PHE A 29 3.05 5.26 15.28
N GLU A 30 2.03 6.07 15.03
CA GLU A 30 0.65 5.64 14.97
C GLU A 30 0.02 6.12 13.67
N LEU A 31 -0.88 5.33 13.10
CA LEU A 31 -1.67 5.67 11.93
C LEU A 31 -3.13 5.39 12.23
N HIS A 32 -3.96 6.43 12.13
CA HIS A 32 -5.40 6.32 12.37
C HIS A 32 -6.19 6.19 11.07
N ALA A 33 -7.42 5.72 11.17
CA ALA A 33 -8.36 5.73 10.06
C ALA A 33 -8.51 7.14 9.48
N GLY A 34 -8.62 7.26 8.16
CA GLY A 34 -8.68 8.54 7.47
C GLY A 34 -7.32 9.28 7.35
N GLN A 35 -6.20 8.62 7.63
CA GLN A 35 -4.88 9.26 7.56
C GLN A 35 -4.01 8.71 6.42
N LEU A 36 -3.23 9.63 5.85
CA LEU A 36 -2.09 9.33 4.98
C LEU A 36 -0.78 9.56 5.74
N ALA A 37 0.11 8.58 5.73
CA ALA A 37 1.49 8.73 6.21
C ALA A 37 2.48 8.63 5.03
N LEU A 38 3.49 9.51 5.05
CA LEU A 38 4.61 9.51 4.11
C LEU A 38 5.86 9.03 4.84
N VAL A 39 6.45 7.96 4.35
CA VAL A 39 7.74 7.43 4.84
C VAL A 39 8.86 8.07 4.04
N GLU A 40 9.67 8.88 4.72
CA GLU A 40 10.79 9.62 4.16
C GLU A 40 12.12 9.06 4.67
N GLY A 41 13.14 9.11 3.84
CA GLY A 41 14.50 8.69 4.17
C GLY A 41 15.31 8.45 2.91
N ASP A 42 16.63 8.38 3.06
CA ASP A 42 17.56 8.15 1.95
C ASP A 42 17.38 6.78 1.30
N ASN A 43 18.02 6.59 0.15
CA ASN A 43 18.10 5.27 -0.47
C ASN A 43 18.85 4.32 0.46
N GLY A 44 18.29 3.14 0.70
CA GLY A 44 18.87 2.18 1.63
C GLY A 44 18.42 2.32 3.08
N SER A 45 17.67 3.38 3.47
CA SER A 45 17.17 3.57 4.84
C SER A 45 16.12 2.56 5.31
N GLY A 46 15.82 1.53 4.52
CA GLY A 46 14.92 0.45 4.93
C GLY A 46 13.42 0.69 4.66
N LYS A 47 13.00 1.74 3.90
CA LYS A 47 11.58 2.04 3.62
C LYS A 47 10.79 0.85 3.09
N THR A 48 11.29 0.18 2.05
CA THR A 48 10.66 -1.03 1.50
C THR A 48 10.62 -2.16 2.54
N THR A 49 11.66 -2.29 3.37
CA THR A 49 11.71 -3.30 4.44
C THR A 49 10.66 -3.00 5.50
N LEU A 50 10.51 -1.74 5.92
CA LEU A 50 9.45 -1.31 6.83
C LEU A 50 8.07 -1.70 6.27
N LEU A 51 7.75 -1.35 5.01
CA LEU A 51 6.46 -1.71 4.42
C LEU A 51 6.22 -3.23 4.40
N ARG A 52 7.27 -4.03 4.18
CA ARG A 52 7.16 -5.51 4.21
C ARG A 52 6.94 -6.04 5.63
N VAL A 53 7.54 -5.44 6.64
CA VAL A 53 7.27 -5.75 8.05
C VAL A 53 5.83 -5.42 8.39
N LEU A 54 5.35 -4.23 8.02
CA LEU A 54 3.96 -3.80 8.25
C LEU A 54 2.93 -4.66 7.50
N ALA A 55 3.30 -5.20 6.34
CA ALA A 55 2.48 -6.14 5.57
C ALA A 55 2.52 -7.58 6.13
N GLY A 56 3.26 -7.82 7.21
CA GLY A 56 3.46 -9.17 7.77
C GLY A 56 4.26 -10.12 6.87
N LEU A 57 5.02 -9.58 5.91
CA LEU A 57 5.87 -10.37 5.01
C LEU A 57 7.25 -10.65 5.60
N LEU A 58 7.66 -9.87 6.59
CA LEU A 58 8.88 -10.04 7.38
C LEU A 58 8.53 -10.01 8.87
N HIS A 59 9.27 -10.75 9.67
CA HIS A 59 9.13 -10.73 11.12
C HIS A 59 9.74 -9.45 11.71
N VAL A 60 9.23 -9.04 12.86
CA VAL A 60 9.78 -7.97 13.68
C VAL A 60 10.91 -8.53 14.52
N ASP A 61 12.08 -7.90 14.51
CA ASP A 61 13.22 -8.35 15.35
C ASP A 61 13.14 -7.77 16.76
N ALA A 62 12.68 -6.50 16.91
CA ALA A 62 12.45 -5.86 18.19
C ALA A 62 11.33 -4.82 18.12
N GLY A 63 10.73 -4.54 19.27
CA GLY A 63 9.60 -3.65 19.39
C GLY A 63 8.25 -4.36 19.19
N GLU A 64 7.21 -3.56 19.10
CA GLU A 64 5.83 -4.05 18.96
C GLU A 64 5.16 -3.43 17.73
N LEU A 65 4.36 -4.24 17.04
CA LEU A 65 3.48 -3.81 15.97
C LEU A 65 2.05 -4.23 16.31
N ARG A 66 1.14 -3.25 16.36
CA ARG A 66 -0.26 -3.47 16.75
C ARG A 66 -1.20 -3.06 15.62
N TRP A 67 -2.21 -3.87 15.41
CA TRP A 67 -3.34 -3.63 14.52
C TRP A 67 -4.60 -3.42 15.35
N ARG A 68 -5.24 -2.24 15.27
CA ARG A 68 -6.44 -1.88 16.07
C ARG A 68 -6.28 -2.12 17.59
N GLY A 69 -5.07 -1.90 18.09
CA GLY A 69 -4.73 -2.07 19.51
C GLY A 69 -4.22 -3.46 19.90
N GLU A 70 -4.46 -4.49 19.08
CA GLU A 70 -4.00 -5.86 19.32
C GLU A 70 -2.67 -6.14 18.59
N PRO A 71 -1.82 -7.06 19.06
CA PRO A 71 -0.61 -7.46 18.34
C PRO A 71 -0.94 -7.87 16.90
N LEU A 72 -0.22 -7.32 15.91
CA LEU A 72 -0.49 -7.62 14.51
C LEU A 72 -0.19 -9.10 14.20
N ARG A 73 -1.23 -9.83 13.81
CA ARG A 73 -1.15 -11.22 13.34
C ARG A 73 -1.56 -11.27 11.88
N ARG A 74 -0.73 -11.90 11.07
CA ARG A 74 -0.91 -11.95 9.61
C ARG A 74 -2.24 -12.60 9.18
N ASP A 75 -2.64 -13.63 9.87
CA ASP A 75 -3.90 -14.34 9.64
C ASP A 75 -5.14 -13.49 9.94
N GLU A 76 -5.06 -12.67 10.98
CA GLU A 76 -6.15 -11.78 11.39
C GLU A 76 -6.26 -10.51 10.52
N CYS A 77 -5.15 -10.09 9.87
CA CYS A 77 -5.12 -8.93 8.97
C CYS A 77 -5.25 -9.32 7.49
N ALA A 78 -5.42 -10.61 7.18
CA ALA A 78 -5.54 -11.08 5.81
C ALA A 78 -6.76 -10.45 5.12
N GLY A 79 -6.50 -9.76 4.00
CA GLY A 79 -7.53 -9.01 3.26
C GLY A 79 -7.75 -7.57 3.71
N GLU A 80 -7.31 -7.19 4.93
CA GLU A 80 -7.41 -5.80 5.41
C GLU A 80 -6.21 -4.93 5.03
N ILE A 81 -5.09 -5.54 4.67
CA ILE A 81 -3.86 -4.85 4.27
C ILE A 81 -3.52 -5.20 2.83
N VAL A 82 -3.43 -4.20 1.96
CA VAL A 82 -2.87 -4.35 0.61
C VAL A 82 -1.47 -3.76 0.56
N PHE A 83 -0.51 -4.58 0.15
CA PHE A 83 0.85 -4.13 -0.15
C PHE A 83 1.06 -4.07 -1.66
N LEU A 84 1.48 -2.90 -2.16
CA LEU A 84 1.93 -2.67 -3.52
C LEU A 84 3.40 -2.27 -3.49
N GLY A 85 4.27 -3.24 -3.70
CA GLY A 85 5.71 -3.04 -3.71
C GLY A 85 6.24 -2.64 -5.08
N HIS A 86 7.56 -2.48 -5.16
CA HIS A 86 8.28 -2.25 -6.41
C HIS A 86 8.01 -3.37 -7.44
N GLN A 87 7.97 -4.62 -6.99
CA GLN A 87 7.43 -5.72 -7.77
C GLN A 87 5.91 -5.68 -7.69
N LEU A 88 5.25 -5.45 -8.83
CA LEU A 88 3.80 -5.19 -8.91
C LEU A 88 2.92 -6.39 -8.51
N GLY A 89 3.51 -7.58 -8.34
CA GLY A 89 2.77 -8.79 -7.97
C GLY A 89 1.80 -9.28 -9.05
N LEU A 90 2.08 -8.94 -10.32
CA LEU A 90 1.30 -9.39 -11.47
C LEU A 90 1.98 -10.60 -12.12
N LYS A 91 1.17 -11.59 -12.50
CA LYS A 91 1.61 -12.73 -13.31
C LYS A 91 1.65 -12.31 -14.78
N GLY A 92 2.84 -12.33 -15.39
CA GLY A 92 3.08 -11.79 -16.73
C GLY A 92 2.34 -12.53 -17.85
N ASP A 93 2.10 -13.82 -17.70
CA ASP A 93 1.40 -14.66 -18.68
C ASP A 93 -0.12 -14.52 -18.62
N LEU A 94 -0.63 -13.99 -17.51
CA LEU A 94 -2.05 -13.72 -17.33
C LEU A 94 -2.38 -12.30 -17.77
N SER A 95 -3.64 -12.08 -18.15
CA SER A 95 -4.18 -10.75 -18.42
C SER A 95 -4.43 -9.94 -17.13
N PRO A 96 -4.61 -8.60 -17.21
CA PRO A 96 -5.04 -7.79 -16.08
C PRO A 96 -6.31 -8.31 -15.40
N ARG A 97 -7.31 -8.70 -16.19
CA ARG A 97 -8.57 -9.28 -15.69
C ARG A 97 -8.34 -10.56 -14.89
N GLU A 98 -7.53 -11.47 -15.40
CA GLU A 98 -7.21 -12.74 -14.70
C GLU A 98 -6.43 -12.48 -13.41
N ASN A 99 -5.45 -11.56 -13.43
CA ASN A 99 -4.73 -11.15 -12.22
C ASN A 99 -5.66 -10.59 -11.14
N LEU A 100 -6.62 -9.74 -11.54
CA LEU A 100 -7.60 -9.18 -10.62
C LEU A 100 -8.60 -10.22 -10.12
N ARG A 101 -9.03 -11.20 -10.95
CA ARG A 101 -9.87 -12.31 -10.50
C ARG A 101 -9.18 -13.16 -9.44
N ILE A 102 -7.88 -13.41 -9.58
CA ILE A 102 -7.10 -14.10 -8.54
C ILE A 102 -7.10 -13.28 -7.24
N ALA A 103 -6.85 -11.97 -7.32
CA ALA A 103 -6.88 -11.09 -6.15
C ALA A 103 -8.26 -11.07 -5.48
N ALA A 104 -9.33 -11.00 -6.26
CA ALA A 104 -10.72 -11.06 -5.79
C ALA A 104 -11.03 -12.39 -5.09
N GLY A 105 -10.57 -13.50 -5.65
CA GLY A 105 -10.75 -14.83 -5.07
C GLY A 105 -10.04 -15.03 -3.72
N LEU A 106 -8.91 -14.33 -3.52
CA LEU A 106 -8.13 -14.41 -2.27
C LEU A 106 -8.61 -13.46 -1.18
N HIS A 107 -9.10 -12.26 -1.56
CA HIS A 107 -9.36 -11.17 -0.62
C HIS A 107 -10.80 -10.63 -0.67
N GLY A 108 -11.63 -11.15 -1.56
CA GLY A 108 -12.96 -10.59 -1.82
C GLY A 108 -12.89 -9.34 -2.70
N THR A 109 -14.06 -8.68 -2.85
CA THR A 109 -14.21 -7.47 -3.65
C THR A 109 -14.98 -6.39 -2.89
N CYS A 110 -14.63 -5.13 -3.15
CA CYS A 110 -15.45 -4.01 -2.71
C CYS A 110 -16.87 -4.12 -3.31
N GLU A 111 -17.88 -3.73 -2.54
CA GLU A 111 -19.27 -3.72 -2.99
C GLU A 111 -19.43 -2.89 -4.27
N GLY A 112 -20.20 -3.39 -5.24
CA GLY A 112 -20.46 -2.73 -6.51
C GLY A 112 -19.24 -2.63 -7.45
N THR A 113 -18.13 -3.35 -7.17
CA THR A 113 -16.92 -3.38 -7.99
C THR A 113 -16.67 -4.79 -8.52
N ASN A 114 -16.09 -4.86 -9.72
CA ASN A 114 -15.60 -6.08 -10.36
C ASN A 114 -14.28 -5.77 -11.09
N PRO A 115 -13.56 -6.79 -11.60
CA PRO A 115 -12.30 -6.59 -12.31
C PRO A 115 -12.40 -5.62 -13.49
N GLU A 116 -13.47 -5.70 -14.28
CA GLU A 116 -13.70 -4.88 -15.46
C GLU A 116 -13.83 -3.39 -15.08
N ARG A 117 -14.65 -3.11 -14.07
CA ARG A 117 -14.83 -1.74 -13.55
C ARG A 117 -13.54 -1.20 -12.94
N ALA A 118 -12.82 -2.01 -12.15
CA ALA A 118 -11.55 -1.60 -11.58
C ALA A 118 -10.50 -1.26 -12.65
N LEU A 119 -10.45 -2.02 -13.76
CA LEU A 119 -9.57 -1.74 -14.90
C LEU A 119 -9.98 -0.47 -15.65
N HIS A 120 -11.27 -0.27 -15.87
CA HIS A 120 -11.79 0.95 -16.47
C HIS A 120 -11.41 2.19 -15.63
N ASP A 121 -11.59 2.13 -14.30
CA ASP A 121 -11.31 3.23 -13.37
C ASP A 121 -9.83 3.68 -13.37
N VAL A 122 -8.92 2.77 -13.71
CA VAL A 122 -7.48 3.09 -13.83
C VAL A 122 -7.04 3.39 -15.26
N GLY A 123 -7.99 3.44 -16.22
CA GLY A 123 -7.71 3.78 -17.62
C GLY A 123 -7.06 2.64 -18.42
N LEU A 124 -7.47 1.41 -18.18
CA LEU A 124 -7.04 0.20 -18.91
C LEU A 124 -8.17 -0.44 -19.72
N ALA A 125 -9.23 0.32 -20.04
CA ALA A 125 -10.26 -0.12 -20.97
C ALA A 125 -9.64 -0.50 -22.33
N GLY A 126 -9.97 -1.69 -22.82
CA GLY A 126 -9.43 -2.27 -24.07
C GLY A 126 -8.15 -3.09 -23.90
N TYR A 127 -7.59 -3.18 -22.70
CA TYR A 127 -6.40 -3.97 -22.37
C TYR A 127 -6.69 -5.10 -21.37
N GLU A 128 -7.95 -5.36 -21.10
CA GLU A 128 -8.39 -6.29 -20.04
C GLU A 128 -7.88 -7.71 -20.25
N ASP A 129 -7.80 -8.15 -21.51
CA ASP A 129 -7.44 -9.52 -21.91
C ASP A 129 -6.04 -9.64 -22.53
N GLU A 130 -5.29 -8.52 -22.65
CA GLU A 130 -3.92 -8.55 -23.14
C GLU A 130 -2.97 -9.09 -22.08
N PRO A 131 -2.09 -10.10 -22.36
CA PRO A 131 -1.13 -10.59 -21.39
C PRO A 131 -0.26 -9.48 -20.79
N VAL A 132 -0.13 -9.45 -19.44
CA VAL A 132 0.59 -8.39 -18.72
C VAL A 132 2.03 -8.20 -19.24
N ARG A 133 2.70 -9.26 -19.69
CA ARG A 133 4.06 -9.14 -20.24
C ARG A 133 4.13 -8.20 -21.47
N ARG A 134 3.05 -8.04 -22.24
CA ARG A 134 2.96 -7.17 -23.43
C ARG A 134 2.63 -5.72 -23.09
N LEU A 135 2.15 -5.45 -21.89
CA LEU A 135 1.81 -4.11 -21.45
C LEU A 135 3.07 -3.25 -21.24
N SER A 136 2.95 -1.94 -21.50
CA SER A 136 3.97 -0.97 -21.12
C SER A 136 4.16 -0.91 -19.59
N ALA A 137 5.27 -0.32 -19.13
CA ALA A 137 5.53 -0.16 -17.69
C ALA A 137 4.40 0.62 -16.98
N GLY A 138 3.90 1.70 -17.58
CA GLY A 138 2.79 2.49 -17.07
C GLY A 138 1.47 1.70 -17.03
N GLN A 139 1.16 0.90 -18.07
CA GLN A 139 -0.01 0.03 -18.09
C GLN A 139 0.07 -1.07 -17.02
N LYS A 140 1.24 -1.69 -16.84
CA LYS A 140 1.47 -2.65 -15.74
C LYS A 140 1.23 -2.01 -14.37
N LYS A 141 1.73 -0.79 -14.16
CA LYS A 141 1.50 -0.05 -12.92
C LYS A 141 0.00 0.23 -12.70
N ARG A 142 -0.72 0.68 -13.75
CA ARG A 142 -2.18 0.87 -13.69
C ARG A 142 -2.93 -0.43 -13.37
N ALA A 143 -2.54 -1.57 -13.97
CA ALA A 143 -3.12 -2.87 -13.66
C ALA A 143 -2.91 -3.27 -12.19
N ALA A 144 -1.73 -2.98 -11.62
CA ALA A 144 -1.48 -3.20 -10.20
C ALA A 144 -2.31 -2.25 -9.31
N LEU A 145 -2.47 -0.98 -9.71
CA LEU A 145 -3.31 0.00 -9.01
C LEU A 145 -4.80 -0.38 -9.03
N ALA A 146 -5.28 -1.08 -10.08
CA ALA A 146 -6.66 -1.57 -10.15
C ALA A 146 -7.02 -2.49 -8.97
N ARG A 147 -6.02 -3.21 -8.40
CA ARG A 147 -6.22 -4.03 -7.20
C ARG A 147 -6.66 -3.20 -5.99
N LEU A 148 -6.19 -1.94 -5.86
CA LEU A 148 -6.59 -1.03 -4.80
C LEU A 148 -8.09 -0.63 -4.89
N ARG A 149 -8.65 -0.67 -6.10
CA ARG A 149 -10.08 -0.40 -6.32
C ARG A 149 -10.93 -1.63 -6.07
N LEU A 150 -10.36 -2.82 -6.25
CA LEU A 150 -11.09 -4.08 -6.23
C LEU A 150 -11.16 -4.70 -4.83
N VAL A 151 -10.02 -4.72 -4.10
CA VAL A 151 -9.90 -5.42 -2.81
C VAL A 151 -10.34 -4.50 -1.66
N PRO A 152 -11.19 -5.00 -0.72
CA PRO A 152 -11.73 -4.21 0.38
C PRO A 152 -10.72 -4.04 1.54
N ALA A 153 -9.53 -3.53 1.25
CA ALA A 153 -8.49 -3.32 2.26
C ALA A 153 -8.64 -1.99 2.99
N THR A 154 -8.49 -2.02 4.31
CA THR A 154 -8.53 -0.83 5.17
C THR A 154 -7.20 -0.07 5.16
N LEU A 155 -6.07 -0.78 5.02
CA LEU A 155 -4.73 -0.20 5.00
C LEU A 155 -4.05 -0.46 3.65
N TRP A 156 -3.58 0.62 3.01
CA TRP A 156 -2.74 0.54 1.82
C TRP A 156 -1.29 0.84 2.17
N LEU A 157 -0.40 -0.08 1.84
CA LEU A 157 1.05 0.06 1.95
C LEU A 157 1.63 0.16 0.53
N LEU A 158 2.06 1.35 0.12
CA LEU A 158 2.45 1.62 -1.25
C LEU A 158 3.93 2.01 -1.33
N ASP A 159 4.72 1.16 -1.97
CA ASP A 159 6.15 1.40 -2.17
C ASP A 159 6.37 2.10 -3.52
N GLU A 160 6.73 3.37 -3.47
CA GLU A 160 6.94 4.25 -4.62
C GLU A 160 5.81 4.19 -5.67
N PRO A 161 4.57 4.49 -5.28
CA PRO A 161 3.44 4.35 -6.19
C PRO A 161 3.51 5.29 -7.38
N TYR A 162 4.25 6.40 -7.30
CA TYR A 162 4.40 7.41 -8.36
C TYR A 162 5.49 7.09 -9.39
N ALA A 163 6.38 6.14 -9.09
CA ALA A 163 7.49 5.80 -9.99
C ALA A 163 7.00 5.32 -11.36
N ASN A 164 7.64 5.81 -12.43
CA ASN A 164 7.35 5.47 -13.83
C ASN A 164 5.92 5.82 -14.30
N LEU A 165 5.29 6.82 -13.69
CA LEU A 165 3.99 7.34 -14.10
C LEU A 165 4.12 8.72 -14.75
N ASP A 166 3.30 8.94 -15.78
CA ASP A 166 3.05 10.25 -16.36
C ASP A 166 2.17 11.12 -15.45
N ARG A 167 1.89 12.36 -15.85
CA ARG A 167 1.02 13.28 -15.09
C ARG A 167 -0.37 12.69 -14.83
N GLN A 168 -0.93 11.95 -15.78
CA GLN A 168 -2.25 11.32 -15.60
C GLN A 168 -2.18 10.17 -14.60
N GLY A 169 -1.10 9.39 -14.62
CA GLY A 169 -0.85 8.33 -13.65
C GLY A 169 -0.64 8.87 -12.23
N ILE A 170 0.10 9.98 -12.08
CA ILE A 170 0.25 10.66 -10.78
C ILE A 170 -1.11 11.15 -10.26
N ALA A 171 -1.91 11.81 -11.12
CA ALA A 171 -3.25 12.25 -10.76
C ALA A 171 -4.18 11.06 -10.39
N LEU A 172 -4.02 9.91 -11.06
CA LEU A 172 -4.76 8.69 -10.70
C LEU A 172 -4.39 8.22 -9.29
N VAL A 173 -3.10 8.10 -8.97
CA VAL A 173 -2.65 7.69 -7.62
C VAL A 173 -3.20 8.63 -6.56
N ASN A 174 -3.14 9.96 -6.79
CA ASN A 174 -3.69 10.94 -5.84
C ASN A 174 -5.19 10.73 -5.62
N ARG A 175 -5.99 10.62 -6.69
CA ARG A 175 -7.43 10.35 -6.57
C ARG A 175 -7.75 9.05 -5.81
N LEU A 176 -6.95 7.99 -6.04
CA LEU A 176 -7.13 6.72 -5.33
C LEU A 176 -6.85 6.89 -3.84
N LEU A 177 -5.75 7.55 -3.47
CA LEU A 177 -5.38 7.82 -2.07
C LEU A 177 -6.42 8.72 -1.38
N GLU A 178 -6.80 9.83 -2.02
CA GLU A 178 -7.80 10.78 -1.50
C GLU A 178 -9.15 10.09 -1.26
N GLY A 179 -9.62 9.30 -2.23
CA GLY A 179 -10.87 8.56 -2.10
C GLY A 179 -10.81 7.51 -0.99
N HIS A 180 -9.70 6.80 -0.84
CA HIS A 180 -9.52 5.80 0.20
C HIS A 180 -9.50 6.41 1.60
N VAL A 181 -8.73 7.48 1.80
CA VAL A 181 -8.64 8.21 3.07
C VAL A 181 -9.98 8.86 3.43
N ALA A 182 -10.66 9.48 2.46
CA ALA A 182 -11.98 10.06 2.67
C ALA A 182 -13.06 9.03 3.03
N ALA A 183 -12.91 7.78 2.58
CA ALA A 183 -13.77 6.66 2.96
C ALA A 183 -13.42 6.03 4.33
N GLY A 184 -12.45 6.60 5.07
CA GLY A 184 -12.02 6.12 6.38
C GLY A 184 -10.90 5.07 6.33
N GLY A 185 -10.37 4.74 5.15
CA GLY A 185 -9.17 3.93 5.02
C GLY A 185 -7.91 4.69 5.44
N ALA A 186 -6.79 3.99 5.56
CA ALA A 186 -5.49 4.60 5.82
C ALA A 186 -4.47 4.18 4.77
N ALA A 187 -3.48 5.02 4.49
CA ALA A 187 -2.41 4.68 3.57
C ALA A 187 -1.04 5.10 4.11
N LEU A 188 -0.05 4.26 3.84
CA LEU A 188 1.34 4.52 4.13
C LEU A 188 2.13 4.41 2.83
N VAL A 189 2.79 5.50 2.45
CA VAL A 189 3.39 5.67 1.12
C VAL A 189 4.86 5.99 1.27
N THR A 190 5.73 5.31 0.50
CA THR A 190 7.12 5.77 0.32
C THR A 190 7.22 6.63 -0.92
N SER A 191 8.04 7.68 -0.88
CA SER A 191 8.34 8.49 -2.06
C SER A 191 9.72 9.12 -1.96
N HIS A 192 10.40 9.26 -3.10
CA HIS A 192 11.67 10.00 -3.24
C HIS A 192 11.48 11.47 -3.64
N GLY A 193 10.25 11.92 -3.83
CA GLY A 193 9.93 13.26 -4.27
C GLY A 193 8.78 13.90 -3.52
N ALA A 194 8.50 15.15 -3.83
CA ALA A 194 7.33 15.83 -3.30
C ALA A 194 6.05 15.11 -3.75
N VAL A 195 5.31 14.58 -2.80
CA VAL A 195 3.99 14.01 -3.02
C VAL A 195 2.99 15.16 -2.98
N SER A 196 2.34 15.43 -4.11
CA SER A 196 1.25 16.41 -4.18
C SER A 196 -0.05 15.74 -3.71
N PHE A 197 -0.24 15.64 -2.41
CA PHE A 197 -1.48 15.17 -1.82
C PHE A 197 -2.34 16.36 -1.42
N HIS A 198 -3.58 16.42 -1.90
CA HIS A 198 -4.50 17.55 -1.67
C HIS A 198 -5.49 17.30 -0.52
N GLY A 199 -5.53 16.09 0.03
CA GLY A 199 -6.43 15.69 1.12
C GLY A 199 -5.96 16.07 2.53
N GLY A 200 -5.01 17.00 2.69
CA GLY A 200 -4.42 17.42 3.95
C GLY A 200 -2.91 17.16 4.03
N GLU A 201 -2.27 17.61 5.11
CA GLU A 201 -0.84 17.32 5.32
C GLU A 201 -0.65 15.84 5.73
N PRO A 202 0.15 15.05 4.99
CA PRO A 202 0.44 13.68 5.38
C PRO A 202 1.29 13.66 6.66
N ARG A 203 1.02 12.71 7.53
CA ARG A 203 1.91 12.42 8.66
C ARG A 203 3.27 11.96 8.12
N ARG A 204 4.36 12.50 8.65
CA ARG A 204 5.71 12.15 8.18
C ARG A 204 6.36 11.16 9.15
N ILE A 205 6.81 10.03 8.62
CA ILE A 205 7.62 9.03 9.32
C ILE A 205 9.02 9.12 8.73
N ARG A 206 9.97 9.62 9.51
CA ARG A 206 11.35 9.78 9.06
C ARG A 206 12.17 8.57 9.44
N MET A 207 12.83 7.99 8.46
CA MET A 207 13.78 6.90 8.63
C MET A 207 15.18 7.45 8.49
N HIS A 208 16.01 7.17 9.48
CA HIS A 208 17.43 7.49 9.48
C HIS A 208 18.22 6.21 9.17
N ALA A 209 19.26 6.34 8.35
CA ALA A 209 20.20 5.25 8.08
C ALA A 209 21.14 5.06 9.28
#